data_d6034cf966c34d3ee11385d06495368d
#
_entry.id   d6034cf966c34d3ee11385d06495368d
#
_cell.length_a   1.000
_cell.length_b   1.000
_cell.length_c   1.000
_cell.angle_alpha   90.00
_cell.angle_beta   90.00
_cell.angle_gamma   90.00
#
_symmetry.space_group_name_H-M   'P 1'
#
loop_
_entity.id
_entity.type
_entity.pdbx_description
1 polymer ?
#
loop_
_entity_poly.entity_id
_entity_poly.type
_entity_poly.pdbx_seq_one_letter_code
_entity_poly.pdbx_strand_id
1 'polypeptide(L)'
;MHVQLNKDNSVAASSSPDAYARMGQRISKIINSPTAQKARAALIFRLPDEAQADWEQLLEEIDENDNVTLAYRDDGGVQIFWVVPKED
;
A
#
# COMPACT_ATOMS: atom_id res chain seq x y z
N MET A 1 24.76 -23.24 -8.57
CA MET A 1 24.31 -22.72 -8.58
C MET A 1 23.84 -22.23 -8.68
N HIS A 2 23.66 -22.22 -8.50
CA HIS A 2 22.93 -21.65 -8.51
C HIS A 2 22.44 -20.91 -8.64
N VAL A 3 22.26 -20.88 -8.59
CA VAL A 3 21.60 -20.10 -8.66
C VAL A 3 21.12 -19.41 -8.75
N GLN A 4 21.04 -19.52 -8.58
CA GLN A 4 20.42 -18.79 -8.57
C GLN A 4 20.13 -17.89 -8.74
N LEU A 5 20.23 -17.85 -8.74
CA LEU A 5 19.86 -16.91 -8.84
C LEU A 5 19.55 -16.10 -9.20
N ASN A 6 19.44 -16.13 -9.29
CA ASN A 6 19.01 -15.27 -9.53
C ASN A 6 18.54 -14.71 -9.75
N LYS A 7 18.49 -15.01 -9.78
CA LYS A 7 17.86 -14.43 -9.86
C LYS A 7 17.55 -13.64 -9.85
N ASP A 8 17.64 -13.54 -9.76
CA ASP A 8 17.23 -12.69 -9.65
C ASP A 8 17.04 -11.85 -9.87
N ASN A 9 17.09 -11.84 -9.97
CA ASN A 9 16.87 -10.95 -10.04
C ASN A 9 16.50 -10.29 -10.42
N SER A 10 16.25 -10.28 -10.35
CA SER A 10 15.89 -9.77 -10.82
C SER A 10 15.12 -9.38 -11.05
N VAL A 11 14.97 -9.69 -11.10
CA VAL A 11 14.06 -9.01 -11.60
C VAL A 11 13.57 -7.84 -10.87
N ALA A 12 13.93 -6.79 -11.24
CA ALA A 12 13.59 -5.56 -10.68
C ALA A 12 12.19 -5.46 -10.39
N ALA A 13 11.52 -4.72 -9.96
CA ALA A 13 10.12 -4.56 -9.74
C ALA A 13 9.39 -5.86 -9.48
N SER A 14 10.09 -6.93 -9.26
CA SER A 14 9.45 -8.18 -8.94
C SER A 14 8.95 -8.15 -7.51
N SER A 15 7.84 -8.81 -7.30
CA SER A 15 7.33 -8.97 -5.97
C SER A 15 8.23 -9.84 -5.16
N SER A 16 8.51 -9.41 -3.96
CA SER A 16 9.13 -10.27 -2.97
C SER A 16 8.42 -10.03 -1.66
N PRO A 17 8.41 -11.01 -0.77
CA PRO A 17 7.76 -10.79 0.53
C PRO A 17 8.32 -9.58 1.26
N ASP A 18 9.64 -9.36 1.16
CA ASP A 18 10.25 -8.22 1.84
C ASP A 18 9.83 -6.89 1.23
N ALA A 19 9.77 -6.84 -0.10
CA ALA A 19 9.37 -5.61 -0.77
C ALA A 19 7.92 -5.25 -0.45
N TYR A 20 7.05 -6.26 -0.48
CA TYR A 20 5.66 -6.05 -0.16
C TYR A 20 5.48 -5.61 1.29
N ALA A 21 6.21 -6.26 2.21
CA ALA A 21 6.14 -5.92 3.62
C ALA A 21 6.61 -4.49 3.88
N ARG A 22 7.69 -4.07 3.21
CA ARG A 22 8.19 -2.71 3.37
C ARG A 22 7.19 -1.68 2.87
N MET A 23 6.56 -1.97 1.73
CA MET A 23 5.53 -1.08 1.20
C MET A 23 4.36 -1.00 2.18
N GLY A 24 3.92 -2.13 2.70
CA GLY A 24 2.84 -2.17 3.66
C GLY A 24 3.16 -1.37 4.91
N GLN A 25 4.41 -1.49 5.42
CA GLN A 25 4.82 -0.73 6.59
C GLN A 25 4.84 0.77 6.30
N ARG A 26 5.30 1.16 5.12
CA ARG A 26 5.32 2.56 4.73
C ARG A 26 3.91 3.15 4.70
N ILE A 27 2.99 2.44 4.05
CA ILE A 27 1.61 2.89 3.96
C ILE A 27 0.96 2.91 5.35
N SER A 28 1.25 1.90 6.15
CA SER A 28 0.72 1.83 7.51
C SER A 28 1.16 3.03 8.34
N LYS A 29 2.40 3.46 8.21
CA LYS A 29 2.88 4.64 8.91
C LYS A 29 2.14 5.89 8.50
N ILE A 30 1.85 6.01 7.21
CA ILE A 30 1.09 7.16 6.71
C ILE A 30 -0.31 7.17 7.30
N ILE A 31 -0.97 6.02 7.27
CA ILE A 31 -2.33 5.89 7.78
C ILE A 31 -2.38 6.16 9.29
N ASN A 32 -1.36 5.72 10.01
CA ASN A 32 -1.32 5.86 11.46
C ASN A 32 -0.75 7.19 11.93
N SER A 33 -0.39 8.07 11.01
CA SER A 33 0.11 9.39 11.40
C SER A 33 -0.99 10.18 12.12
N PRO A 34 -0.62 11.07 13.03
CA PRO A 34 -1.63 11.88 13.73
C PRO A 34 -2.53 12.67 12.78
N THR A 35 -1.96 13.22 11.72
CA THR A 35 -2.71 14.00 10.75
C THR A 35 -3.76 13.13 10.06
N ALA A 36 -3.35 11.92 9.60
CA ALA A 36 -4.26 11.03 8.90
C ALA A 36 -5.35 10.52 9.84
N GLN A 37 -4.99 10.20 11.07
CA GLN A 37 -5.96 9.70 12.03
C GLN A 37 -7.00 10.75 12.38
N LYS A 38 -6.57 11.99 12.45
CA LYS A 38 -7.49 13.08 12.74
C LYS A 38 -8.43 13.34 11.57
N ALA A 39 -7.88 13.31 10.36
CA ALA A 39 -8.68 13.53 9.15
C ALA A 39 -9.50 12.30 8.76
N ARG A 40 -9.09 11.12 9.22
CA ARG A 40 -9.66 9.84 8.80
C ARG A 40 -9.54 9.67 7.29
N ALA A 41 -8.40 10.11 6.78
CA ALA A 41 -8.10 10.04 5.37
C ALA A 41 -6.59 10.11 5.17
N ALA A 42 -6.12 9.49 4.12
CA ALA A 42 -4.71 9.53 3.77
C ALA A 42 -4.58 9.47 2.25
N LEU A 43 -3.61 10.19 1.72
CA LEU A 43 -3.31 10.15 0.31
C LEU A 43 -2.01 9.39 0.15
N ILE A 44 -2.02 8.34 -0.64
CA ILE A 44 -0.85 7.50 -0.83
C ILE A 44 -0.50 7.39 -2.29
N PHE A 45 0.80 7.18 -2.55
CA PHE A 45 1.34 7.02 -3.90
C PHE A 45 2.28 5.83 -3.90
N ARG A 46 2.36 5.14 -5.04
CA ARG A 46 3.36 4.13 -5.24
C ARG A 46 4.70 4.81 -5.50
N LEU A 47 5.75 4.28 -4.87
CA LEU A 47 7.10 4.76 -5.16
C LEU A 47 7.61 4.13 -6.46
N PRO A 48 8.55 4.80 -7.15
CA PRO A 48 9.03 4.29 -8.44
C PRO A 48 9.62 2.88 -8.37
N ASP A 49 10.21 2.52 -7.23
CA ASP A 49 10.83 1.21 -7.08
C ASP A 49 9.89 0.15 -6.51
N GLU A 50 8.63 0.50 -6.31
CA GLU A 50 7.64 -0.46 -5.83
C GLU A 50 6.92 -1.08 -7.02
N ALA A 51 6.74 -2.40 -6.97
CA ALA A 51 6.11 -3.12 -8.07
C ALA A 51 4.63 -2.76 -8.18
N GLN A 52 4.18 -2.55 -9.41
CA GLN A 52 2.79 -2.22 -9.66
C GLN A 52 1.86 -3.33 -9.15
N ALA A 53 2.26 -4.59 -9.34
CA ALA A 53 1.44 -5.71 -8.87
C ALA A 53 1.28 -5.70 -7.36
N ASP A 54 2.34 -5.36 -6.64
CA ASP A 54 2.29 -5.26 -5.18
C ASP A 54 1.37 -4.13 -4.76
N TRP A 55 1.48 -3.00 -5.44
CA TRP A 55 0.66 -1.83 -5.17
C TRP A 55 -0.82 -2.17 -5.33
N GLU A 56 -1.16 -2.83 -6.42
CA GLU A 56 -2.55 -3.20 -6.68
C GLU A 56 -3.06 -4.21 -5.67
N GLN A 57 -2.22 -5.16 -5.26
CA GLN A 57 -2.61 -6.12 -4.25
C GLN A 57 -2.86 -5.45 -2.91
N LEU A 58 -2.00 -4.51 -2.54
CA LEU A 58 -2.19 -3.78 -1.28
C LEU A 58 -3.50 -2.99 -1.29
N LEU A 59 -3.78 -2.31 -2.40
CA LEU A 59 -5.02 -1.55 -2.51
C LEU A 59 -6.24 -2.46 -2.42
N GLU A 60 -6.17 -3.64 -3.04
CA GLU A 60 -7.24 -4.62 -2.94
C GLU A 60 -7.49 -5.04 -1.51
N GLU A 61 -6.42 -5.29 -0.78
CA GLU A 61 -6.54 -5.72 0.61
C GLU A 61 -7.13 -4.62 1.48
N ILE A 62 -6.75 -3.38 1.22
CA ILE A 62 -7.32 -2.25 1.96
C ILE A 62 -8.80 -2.11 1.63
N ASP A 63 -9.16 -2.29 0.37
CA ASP A 63 -10.53 -2.11 -0.09
C ASP A 63 -11.46 -3.21 0.42
N GLU A 64 -10.91 -4.32 0.89
CA GLU A 64 -11.71 -5.39 1.47
C GLU A 64 -12.36 -5.00 2.79
N ASN A 65 -11.87 -3.96 3.42
CA ASN A 65 -12.44 -3.51 4.68
C ASN A 65 -13.71 -2.70 4.44
N ASP A 66 -14.77 -3.08 5.12
CA ASP A 66 -16.08 -2.45 4.93
C ASP A 66 -16.09 -0.98 5.28
N ASN A 67 -15.20 -0.58 6.19
CA ASN A 67 -15.18 0.79 6.68
C ASN A 67 -14.26 1.70 5.90
N VAL A 68 -13.71 1.22 4.79
CA VAL A 68 -12.70 1.95 4.01
C VAL A 68 -13.22 2.19 2.60
N THR A 69 -12.96 3.37 2.09
CA THR A 69 -13.28 3.75 0.73
C THR A 69 -12.03 4.25 0.04
N LEU A 70 -11.79 3.81 -1.18
CA LEU A 70 -10.66 4.26 -1.99
C LEU A 70 -11.17 5.15 -3.11
N ALA A 71 -10.48 6.26 -3.33
CA ALA A 71 -10.76 7.15 -4.46
C ALA A 71 -9.48 7.28 -5.28
N TYR A 72 -9.54 6.86 -6.52
CA TYR A 72 -8.36 6.86 -7.40
C TYR A 72 -8.26 8.21 -8.10
N ARG A 73 -7.05 8.76 -8.07
CA ARG A 73 -6.78 10.08 -8.63
C ARG A 73 -6.11 9.96 -9.98
N ASP A 74 -6.23 11.01 -10.77
CA ASP A 74 -5.62 11.04 -12.11
C ASP A 74 -4.10 11.08 -12.04
N ASP A 75 -3.55 11.56 -10.94
CA ASP A 75 -2.10 11.69 -10.80
C ASP A 75 -1.43 10.40 -10.31
N GLY A 76 -2.20 9.33 -10.21
CA GLY A 76 -1.66 8.05 -9.76
C GLY A 76 -1.79 7.82 -8.26
N GLY A 77 -2.22 8.82 -7.52
CA GLY A 77 -2.43 8.69 -6.09
C GLY A 77 -3.74 8.02 -5.77
N VAL A 78 -3.85 7.53 -4.55
CA VAL A 78 -5.08 6.92 -4.06
C VAL A 78 -5.42 7.57 -2.73
N GLN A 79 -6.60 8.13 -2.66
CA GLN A 79 -7.10 8.72 -1.43
C GLN A 79 -7.85 7.65 -0.66
N ILE A 80 -7.46 7.43 0.58
CA ILE A 80 -8.11 6.43 1.43
C ILE A 80 -8.94 7.20 2.46
N PHE A 81 -10.18 6.79 2.60
CA PHE A 81 -11.08 7.33 3.62
C PHE A 81 -11.54 6.18 4.49
N TRP A 82 -11.68 6.41 5.79
CA TRP A 82 -12.20 5.37 6.66
C TRP A 82 -13.13 5.97 7.70
N VAL A 83 -13.98 5.09 8.20
CA VAL A 83 -14.94 5.46 9.23
C VAL A 83 -14.61 4.64 10.47
N VAL A 84 -14.55 5.32 11.61
CA VAL A 84 -14.34 4.62 12.87
C VAL A 84 -15.70 4.22 13.42
N PRO A 85 -15.94 2.92 13.61
CA PRO A 85 -17.23 2.49 14.14
C PRO A 85 -17.48 3.11 15.49
N LYS A 86 -18.69 3.53 15.70
CA LYS A 86 -19.07 4.07 16.98
C LYS A 86 -19.28 2.95 17.99
N GLU A 87 -18.74 3.15 19.16
CA GLU A 87 -18.95 2.21 20.25
C GLU A 87 -19.84 2.84 21.28
N ASP A 88 -20.77 2.07 21.73
CA ASP A 88 -21.68 2.56 22.77
C ASP A 88 -21.31 2.05 24.12
#